data_55a738ec78e4da88f547213daa6fa046
#
_entry.id   55a738ec78e4da88f547213daa6fa046
#
_cell.length_a   1.000
_cell.length_b   1.000
_cell.length_c   1.000
_cell.angle_alpha   90.00
_cell.angle_beta   90.00
_cell.angle_gamma   90.00
#
_symmetry.space_group_name_H-M   'P 1'
#
loop_
_entity.id
_entity.type
_entity.pdbx_description
1 polymer ?
#
loop_
_entity_poly.entity_id
_entity_poly.type
_entity_poly.pdbx_seq_one_letter_code
_entity_poly.pdbx_strand_id
1 'polypeptide(L)'
;PLYSSAASDVYKRQVWDSVSWKINQQRDNPVCADSEHTAAGLPSDPGMHVALTFNPAEDVAAPFLNLARPKVAILREQGVNSHVEMAYAFTQAGFEAYDVHMSDLQSGRAKLADFQGVVACGGFSYGDTLGAGIGWARSITFNPALAAQFQAFFGRGDTFGLGVCNGCQMFAELADIIPGAQDWPRFTTNLSERFEARLSMVEVLESSSLFPVSYTHLTLPTNREV
;
A
#
# COMPACT_ATOMS: atom_id res chain seq x y z
N PRO A 1 27.83 -33.91 13.37
CA PRO A 1 27.41 -33.00 14.48
C PRO A 1 26.60 -31.79 14.02
N LEU A 2 26.77 -31.29 12.77
CA LEU A 2 26.04 -30.13 12.24
C LEU A 2 24.57 -30.44 11.88
N TYR A 3 24.26 -31.69 11.59
CA TYR A 3 22.88 -32.12 11.29
C TYR A 3 21.96 -32.12 12.52
N SER A 4 22.50 -32.27 13.71
CA SER A 4 21.70 -32.28 14.95
C SER A 4 21.21 -30.89 15.38
N SER A 5 21.91 -29.81 14.96
CA SER A 5 21.53 -28.46 15.35
C SER A 5 20.33 -27.92 14.55
N ALA A 6 20.36 -28.08 13.22
CA ALA A 6 19.28 -27.58 12.35
C ALA A 6 17.95 -28.31 12.62
N ALA A 7 17.96 -29.65 12.73
CA ALA A 7 16.77 -30.43 13.09
C ALA A 7 16.25 -30.05 14.51
N SER A 8 17.16 -29.81 15.45
CA SER A 8 16.81 -29.33 16.78
C SER A 8 16.16 -27.94 16.76
N ASP A 9 16.63 -27.06 15.90
CA ASP A 9 16.09 -25.68 15.81
C ASP A 9 14.72 -25.64 15.13
N VAL A 10 14.51 -26.45 14.07
CA VAL A 10 13.17 -26.64 13.48
C VAL A 10 12.18 -27.20 14.50
N TYR A 11 12.57 -28.24 15.23
CA TYR A 11 11.72 -28.82 16.28
C TYR A 11 11.39 -27.81 17.38
N LYS A 12 12.36 -27.01 17.83
CA LYS A 12 12.14 -25.97 18.83
C LYS A 12 11.16 -24.91 18.34
N ARG A 13 11.27 -24.47 17.07
CA ARG A 13 10.31 -23.53 16.46
C ARG A 13 8.91 -24.11 16.42
N GLN A 14 8.73 -25.34 15.97
CA GLN A 14 7.43 -25.99 15.94
C GLN A 14 6.81 -26.15 17.33
N VAL A 15 7.59 -26.52 18.33
CA VAL A 15 7.11 -26.61 19.73
C VAL A 15 6.76 -25.24 20.27
N TRP A 16 7.58 -24.23 20.00
CA TRP A 16 7.33 -22.85 20.43
C TRP A 16 6.05 -22.29 19.81
N ASP A 17 5.85 -22.51 18.51
CA ASP A 17 4.71 -22.02 17.74
C ASP A 17 3.41 -22.80 18.03
N SER A 18 3.53 -24.04 18.54
CA SER A 18 2.40 -24.97 18.66
C SER A 18 1.20 -24.44 19.42
N VAL A 19 1.41 -23.60 20.44
CA VAL A 19 0.33 -23.00 21.23
C VAL A 19 -0.41 -21.95 20.41
N SER A 20 0.32 -21.04 19.76
CA SER A 20 -0.23 -20.02 18.89
C SER A 20 -0.99 -20.64 17.71
N TRP A 21 -0.38 -21.65 17.07
CA TRP A 21 -1.02 -22.41 16.02
C TRP A 21 -2.37 -23.01 16.45
N LYS A 22 -2.43 -23.70 17.59
CA LYS A 22 -3.68 -24.31 18.07
C LYS A 22 -4.75 -23.27 18.40
N ILE A 23 -4.35 -22.11 18.92
CA ILE A 23 -5.28 -20.99 19.15
C ILE A 23 -5.81 -20.47 17.82
N ASN A 24 -4.93 -20.23 16.86
CA ASN A 24 -5.31 -19.74 15.52
C ASN A 24 -6.21 -20.75 14.79
N GLN A 25 -5.90 -22.05 14.88
CA GLN A 25 -6.69 -23.12 14.28
C GLN A 25 -8.14 -23.16 14.81
N GLN A 26 -8.35 -22.80 16.07
CA GLN A 26 -9.67 -22.78 16.68
C GLN A 26 -10.42 -21.45 16.48
N ARG A 27 -9.70 -20.35 16.32
CA ARG A 27 -10.27 -19.01 16.23
C ARG A 27 -10.48 -18.54 14.80
N ASP A 28 -9.51 -18.85 13.94
CA ASP A 28 -9.40 -18.35 12.57
C ASP A 28 -9.64 -19.49 11.56
N ASN A 29 -9.31 -19.27 10.28
CA ASN A 29 -9.39 -20.32 9.26
C ASN A 29 -8.36 -21.44 9.58
N PRO A 30 -8.78 -22.68 9.88
CA PRO A 30 -7.87 -23.75 10.27
C PRO A 30 -6.89 -24.17 9.17
N VAL A 31 -7.31 -24.08 7.90
CA VAL A 31 -6.45 -24.44 6.75
C VAL A 31 -5.29 -23.47 6.63
N CYS A 32 -5.53 -22.16 6.81
CA CYS A 32 -4.49 -21.15 6.81
C CYS A 32 -3.55 -21.31 8.02
N ALA A 33 -4.10 -21.59 9.20
CA ALA A 33 -3.30 -21.82 10.42
C ALA A 33 -2.38 -23.05 10.26
N ASP A 34 -2.88 -24.13 9.68
CA ASP A 34 -2.12 -25.37 9.43
C ASP A 34 -1.01 -25.13 8.38
N SER A 35 -1.31 -24.39 7.33
CA SER A 35 -0.34 -24.03 6.28
C SER A 35 0.80 -23.19 6.86
N GLU A 36 0.48 -22.18 7.67
CA GLU A 36 1.46 -21.31 8.32
C GLU A 36 2.38 -22.10 9.26
N HIS A 37 1.82 -22.96 10.12
CA HIS A 37 2.58 -23.80 11.04
C HIS A 37 3.51 -24.77 10.28
N THR A 38 3.02 -25.34 9.19
CA THR A 38 3.82 -26.24 8.33
C THR A 38 4.96 -25.46 7.68
N ALA A 39 4.69 -24.29 7.09
CA ALA A 39 5.69 -23.46 6.43
C ALA A 39 6.81 -23.02 7.39
N ALA A 40 6.48 -22.68 8.65
CA ALA A 40 7.46 -22.29 9.65
C ALA A 40 8.49 -23.41 9.98
N GLY A 41 8.15 -24.66 9.68
CA GLY A 41 9.01 -25.83 9.89
C GLY A 41 9.75 -26.34 8.65
N LEU A 42 9.61 -25.71 7.48
CA LEU A 42 10.21 -26.20 6.24
C LEU A 42 11.73 -25.97 6.23
N PRO A 43 12.55 -27.03 6.16
CA PRO A 43 14.03 -26.89 6.07
C PRO A 43 14.50 -26.29 4.74
N SER A 44 13.64 -26.31 3.72
CA SER A 44 13.91 -25.79 2.37
C SER A 44 13.57 -24.33 2.20
N ASP A 45 13.03 -23.66 3.23
CA ASP A 45 12.78 -22.24 3.17
C ASP A 45 14.11 -21.47 3.03
N PRO A 46 14.34 -20.74 1.93
CA PRO A 46 15.58 -20.00 1.69
C PRO A 46 15.76 -18.83 2.67
N GLY A 47 14.74 -18.49 3.45
CA GLY A 47 14.70 -17.29 4.27
C GLY A 47 14.55 -16.01 3.45
N MET A 48 14.67 -14.88 4.12
CA MET A 48 14.61 -13.57 3.46
C MET A 48 16.01 -13.13 3.04
N HIS A 49 16.14 -12.73 1.79
CA HIS A 49 17.36 -12.13 1.23
C HIS A 49 16.97 -11.04 0.23
N VAL A 50 17.82 -10.03 0.13
CA VAL A 50 17.58 -8.87 -0.74
C VAL A 50 18.57 -8.91 -1.90
N ALA A 51 18.06 -8.80 -3.12
CA ALA A 51 18.85 -8.54 -4.32
C ALA A 51 18.44 -7.16 -4.86
N LEU A 52 19.24 -6.14 -4.60
CA LEU A 52 18.96 -4.78 -5.05
C LEU A 52 19.62 -4.55 -6.42
N THR A 53 18.90 -3.89 -7.32
CA THR A 53 19.41 -3.43 -8.62
C THR A 53 19.90 -1.98 -8.58
N PHE A 54 19.90 -1.37 -7.41
CA PHE A 54 20.27 0.04 -7.19
C PHE A 54 21.11 0.19 -5.91
N ASN A 55 21.77 1.34 -5.78
CA ASN A 55 22.51 1.69 -4.57
C ASN A 55 21.58 2.41 -3.58
N PRO A 56 21.23 1.82 -2.43
CA PRO A 56 20.31 2.43 -1.47
C PRO A 56 20.89 3.66 -0.74
N ALA A 57 22.18 3.91 -0.86
CA ALA A 57 22.83 5.10 -0.29
C ALA A 57 22.84 6.29 -1.26
N GLU A 58 22.36 6.13 -2.50
CA GLU A 58 22.29 7.21 -3.47
C GLU A 58 21.09 8.11 -3.18
N ASP A 59 21.32 9.41 -3.06
CA ASP A 59 20.26 10.42 -2.96
C ASP A 59 19.79 10.83 -4.34
N VAL A 60 18.77 10.14 -4.84
CA VAL A 60 18.18 10.40 -6.16
C VAL A 60 17.41 11.73 -6.22
N ALA A 61 17.07 12.35 -5.09
CA ALA A 61 16.38 13.63 -5.04
C ALA A 61 17.36 14.82 -5.15
N ALA A 62 18.61 14.65 -4.78
CA ALA A 62 19.61 15.72 -4.72
C ALA A 62 19.69 16.60 -5.99
N PRO A 63 19.65 16.06 -7.23
CA PRO A 63 19.69 16.87 -8.44
C PRO A 63 18.48 17.79 -8.64
N PHE A 64 17.35 17.49 -7.98
CA PHE A 64 16.05 18.14 -8.21
C PHE A 64 15.66 19.14 -7.13
N LEU A 65 16.34 19.16 -5.98
CA LEU A 65 15.97 19.96 -4.82
C LEU A 65 15.97 21.48 -5.07
N ASN A 66 16.74 21.95 -6.06
CA ASN A 66 16.85 23.36 -6.42
C ASN A 66 16.08 23.74 -7.70
N LEU A 67 15.28 22.83 -8.24
CA LEU A 67 14.45 23.06 -9.41
C LEU A 67 13.04 23.53 -9.01
N ALA A 68 12.20 23.79 -10.03
CA ALA A 68 10.79 24.04 -9.79
C ALA A 68 10.16 22.86 -9.04
N ARG A 69 9.40 23.16 -7.98
CA ARG A 69 8.77 22.16 -7.12
C ARG A 69 7.36 21.86 -7.61
N PRO A 70 7.10 20.68 -8.19
CA PRO A 70 5.74 20.28 -8.54
C PRO A 70 4.86 20.22 -7.29
N LYS A 71 3.62 20.67 -7.41
CA LYS A 71 2.66 20.65 -6.30
C LYS A 71 2.04 19.28 -6.16
N VAL A 72 2.00 18.77 -4.94
CA VAL A 72 1.36 17.51 -4.60
C VAL A 72 0.30 17.69 -3.52
N ALA A 73 -0.90 17.19 -3.78
CA ALA A 73 -1.97 17.14 -2.79
C ALA A 73 -1.84 15.87 -1.95
N ILE A 74 -1.57 16.03 -0.67
CA ILE A 74 -1.60 14.96 0.31
C ILE A 74 -3.03 14.87 0.81
N LEU A 75 -3.77 13.93 0.24
CA LEU A 75 -5.20 13.77 0.52
C LEU A 75 -5.42 13.08 1.87
N ARG A 76 -6.36 13.58 2.60
CA ARG A 76 -6.85 12.93 3.79
C ARG A 76 -8.36 13.05 3.92
N GLU A 77 -8.92 12.11 4.65
CA GLU A 77 -10.31 12.07 5.06
C GLU A 77 -10.38 11.69 6.54
N GLN A 78 -11.55 11.77 7.14
CA GLN A 78 -11.80 11.32 8.50
C GLN A 78 -11.27 9.88 8.69
N GLY A 79 -10.41 9.67 9.70
CA GLY A 79 -9.79 8.38 10.01
C GLY A 79 -8.48 8.09 9.26
N VAL A 80 -8.08 8.96 8.32
CA VAL A 80 -6.76 8.89 7.67
C VAL A 80 -5.69 9.42 8.62
N ASN A 81 -4.51 8.78 8.59
CA ASN A 81 -3.30 9.24 9.29
C ASN A 81 -2.09 9.22 8.34
N SER A 82 -0.90 9.51 8.87
CA SER A 82 0.37 9.54 8.10
C SER A 82 0.47 10.66 7.06
N HIS A 83 -0.47 11.61 7.01
CA HIS A 83 -0.42 12.72 6.06
C HIS A 83 0.75 13.69 6.34
N VAL A 84 1.13 13.87 7.61
CA VAL A 84 2.26 14.71 7.99
C VAL A 84 3.58 14.08 7.54
N GLU A 85 3.77 12.80 7.80
CA GLU A 85 4.94 12.01 7.38
C GLU A 85 5.05 11.95 5.86
N MET A 86 3.91 11.79 5.18
CA MET A 86 3.86 11.79 3.72
C MET A 86 4.23 13.16 3.14
N ALA A 87 3.69 14.23 3.70
CA ALA A 87 4.05 15.61 3.30
C ALA A 87 5.54 15.88 3.50
N TYR A 88 6.11 15.41 4.61
CA TYR A 88 7.54 15.50 4.87
C TYR A 88 8.36 14.74 3.81
N ALA A 89 7.99 13.49 3.52
CA ALA A 89 8.69 12.67 2.53
C ALA A 89 8.68 13.32 1.14
N PHE A 90 7.54 13.82 0.68
CA PHE A 90 7.45 14.51 -0.60
C PHE A 90 8.22 15.84 -0.61
N THR A 91 8.23 16.58 0.51
CA THR A 91 9.02 17.80 0.63
C THR A 91 10.52 17.51 0.54
N GLN A 92 11.00 16.44 1.19
CA GLN A 92 12.39 15.99 1.06
C GLN A 92 12.74 15.55 -0.37
N ALA A 93 11.79 14.96 -1.09
CA ALA A 93 11.95 14.59 -2.49
C ALA A 93 11.85 15.77 -3.48
N GLY A 94 11.69 17.02 -3.00
CA GLY A 94 11.71 18.22 -3.84
C GLY A 94 10.33 18.67 -4.33
N PHE A 95 9.25 18.15 -3.77
CA PHE A 95 7.89 18.59 -4.08
C PHE A 95 7.42 19.71 -3.14
N GLU A 96 6.41 20.46 -3.59
CA GLU A 96 5.64 21.37 -2.75
C GLU A 96 4.37 20.63 -2.27
N ALA A 97 4.41 20.10 -1.04
CA ALA A 97 3.35 19.28 -0.49
C ALA A 97 2.28 20.11 0.22
N TYR A 98 1.02 19.85 -0.12
CA TYR A 98 -0.15 20.51 0.47
C TYR A 98 -1.01 19.49 1.20
N ASP A 99 -1.37 19.77 2.45
CA ASP A 99 -2.39 19.02 3.19
C ASP A 99 -3.78 19.39 2.64
N VAL A 100 -4.45 18.43 2.03
CA VAL A 100 -5.76 18.64 1.39
C VAL A 100 -6.78 17.67 1.98
N HIS A 101 -7.69 18.20 2.79
CA HIS A 101 -8.83 17.41 3.26
C HIS A 101 -9.89 17.30 2.17
N MET A 102 -10.62 16.18 2.10
CA MET A 102 -11.68 16.00 1.11
C MET A 102 -12.73 17.11 1.13
N SER A 103 -13.00 17.70 2.30
CA SER A 103 -13.88 18.87 2.41
C SER A 103 -13.35 20.13 1.70
N ASP A 104 -12.04 20.23 1.48
CA ASP A 104 -11.47 21.37 0.74
C ASP A 104 -11.76 21.22 -0.76
N LEU A 105 -11.72 20.01 -1.28
CA LEU A 105 -12.13 19.72 -2.65
C LEU A 105 -13.64 19.91 -2.82
N GLN A 106 -14.45 19.47 -1.85
CA GLN A 106 -15.90 19.60 -1.88
C GLN A 106 -16.36 21.06 -1.85
N SER A 107 -15.71 21.89 -1.04
CA SER A 107 -16.02 23.31 -0.92
C SER A 107 -15.39 24.21 -1.98
N GLY A 108 -14.50 23.64 -2.82
CA GLY A 108 -13.76 24.38 -3.82
C GLY A 108 -12.60 25.24 -3.28
N ARG A 109 -12.22 25.07 -2.00
CA ARG A 109 -11.02 25.71 -1.42
C ARG A 109 -9.73 25.19 -2.05
N ALA A 110 -9.70 23.92 -2.46
CA ALA A 110 -8.66 23.32 -3.25
C ALA A 110 -9.26 22.70 -4.52
N LYS A 111 -8.48 22.61 -5.58
CA LYS A 111 -8.88 21.98 -6.84
C LYS A 111 -7.77 21.05 -7.28
N LEU A 112 -8.10 19.82 -7.71
CA LEU A 112 -7.11 18.87 -8.21
C LEU A 112 -6.36 19.39 -9.46
N ALA A 113 -6.96 20.30 -10.21
CA ALA A 113 -6.32 20.94 -11.36
C ALA A 113 -5.04 21.71 -11.01
N ASP A 114 -4.89 22.15 -9.76
CA ASP A 114 -3.75 22.94 -9.28
C ASP A 114 -2.52 22.09 -8.93
N PHE A 115 -2.65 20.75 -8.98
CA PHE A 115 -1.63 19.80 -8.55
C PHE A 115 -1.13 18.93 -9.71
N GLN A 116 0.12 18.47 -9.60
CA GLN A 116 0.72 17.45 -10.45
C GLN A 116 0.67 16.08 -9.80
N GLY A 117 0.59 16.02 -8.47
CA GLY A 117 0.49 14.77 -7.74
C GLY A 117 -0.72 14.73 -6.80
N VAL A 118 -1.32 13.56 -6.67
CA VAL A 118 -2.32 13.23 -5.65
C VAL A 118 -1.86 12.01 -4.88
N VAL A 119 -1.71 12.16 -3.58
CA VAL A 119 -1.28 11.08 -2.69
C VAL A 119 -2.38 10.79 -1.68
N ALA A 120 -2.93 9.60 -1.74
CA ALA A 120 -3.91 9.11 -0.78
C ALA A 120 -3.22 8.31 0.32
N CYS A 121 -3.28 8.81 1.55
CA CYS A 121 -2.58 8.24 2.70
C CYS A 121 -3.28 7.04 3.31
N GLY A 122 -2.59 6.37 4.21
CA GLY A 122 -3.09 5.25 5.00
C GLY A 122 -3.99 5.68 6.17
N GLY A 123 -4.51 4.70 6.87
CA GLY A 123 -5.40 4.87 8.01
C GLY A 123 -6.65 4.01 7.85
N PHE A 124 -7.74 4.48 8.43
CA PHE A 124 -9.03 3.79 8.43
C PHE A 124 -10.13 4.81 8.09
N SER A 125 -10.21 5.19 6.81
CA SER A 125 -11.19 6.20 6.39
C SER A 125 -12.61 5.75 6.71
N TYR A 126 -13.37 6.60 7.41
CA TYR A 126 -14.70 6.31 7.95
C TYR A 126 -14.76 5.05 8.83
N GLY A 127 -13.64 4.71 9.51
CA GLY A 127 -13.52 3.52 10.34
C GLY A 127 -13.69 2.20 9.59
N ASP A 128 -13.49 2.19 8.26
CA ASP A 128 -13.70 1.06 7.36
C ASP A 128 -15.10 0.41 7.47
N THR A 129 -16.11 1.18 7.88
CA THR A 129 -17.47 0.68 8.15
C THR A 129 -18.11 -0.01 6.94
N LEU A 130 -17.82 0.46 5.73
CA LEU A 130 -18.30 -0.12 4.48
C LEU A 130 -17.29 -1.08 3.83
N GLY A 131 -16.15 -1.27 4.48
CA GLY A 131 -14.96 -1.92 3.96
C GLY A 131 -13.81 -0.94 3.73
N ALA A 132 -12.58 -1.48 3.71
CA ALA A 132 -11.37 -0.69 3.67
C ALA A 132 -11.28 0.20 2.42
N GLY A 133 -11.20 1.52 2.61
CA GLY A 133 -11.15 2.52 1.54
C GLY A 133 -12.48 2.77 0.82
N ILE A 134 -13.50 1.93 1.00
CA ILE A 134 -14.76 2.02 0.26
C ILE A 134 -15.52 3.31 0.59
N GLY A 135 -15.64 3.66 1.87
CA GLY A 135 -16.32 4.90 2.28
C GLY A 135 -15.71 6.13 1.64
N TRP A 136 -14.39 6.20 1.60
CA TRP A 136 -13.66 7.30 0.96
C TRP A 136 -13.90 7.33 -0.56
N ALA A 137 -13.79 6.21 -1.24
CA ALA A 137 -14.09 6.11 -2.67
C ALA A 137 -15.53 6.51 -2.99
N ARG A 138 -16.50 6.10 -2.17
CA ARG A 138 -17.92 6.46 -2.35
C ARG A 138 -18.19 7.95 -2.12
N SER A 139 -17.46 8.61 -1.22
CA SER A 139 -17.56 10.07 -1.07
C SER A 139 -17.15 10.83 -2.34
N ILE A 140 -16.29 10.22 -3.16
CA ILE A 140 -15.87 10.73 -4.46
C ILE A 140 -16.91 10.36 -5.54
N THR A 141 -17.20 9.06 -5.69
CA THR A 141 -18.02 8.57 -6.83
C THR A 141 -19.49 9.00 -6.75
N PHE A 142 -20.02 9.20 -5.54
CA PHE A 142 -21.40 9.68 -5.35
C PHE A 142 -21.52 11.21 -5.35
N ASN A 143 -20.42 11.93 -5.47
CA ASN A 143 -20.40 13.37 -5.69
C ASN A 143 -19.96 13.67 -7.13
N PRO A 144 -20.88 14.05 -8.04
CA PRO A 144 -20.54 14.26 -9.45
C PRO A 144 -19.42 15.28 -9.68
N ALA A 145 -19.35 16.33 -8.84
CA ALA A 145 -18.33 17.36 -8.97
C ALA A 145 -16.94 16.82 -8.58
N LEU A 146 -16.86 15.99 -7.53
CA LEU A 146 -15.61 15.32 -7.15
C LEU A 146 -15.21 14.27 -8.17
N ALA A 147 -16.14 13.41 -8.58
CA ALA A 147 -15.88 12.40 -9.60
C ALA A 147 -15.29 13.01 -10.87
N ALA A 148 -15.87 14.14 -11.33
CA ALA A 148 -15.35 14.87 -12.49
C ALA A 148 -13.94 15.43 -12.26
N GLN A 149 -13.64 15.97 -11.06
CA GLN A 149 -12.30 16.45 -10.72
C GLN A 149 -11.26 15.33 -10.73
N PHE A 150 -11.56 14.18 -10.13
CA PHE A 150 -10.67 13.01 -10.11
C PHE A 150 -10.47 12.44 -11.52
N GLN A 151 -11.55 12.29 -12.29
CA GLN A 151 -11.47 11.82 -13.67
C GLN A 151 -10.62 12.76 -14.55
N ALA A 152 -10.83 14.07 -14.43
CA ALA A 152 -10.04 15.06 -15.15
C ALA A 152 -8.57 15.04 -14.74
N PHE A 153 -8.29 14.87 -13.44
CA PHE A 153 -6.93 14.76 -12.92
C PHE A 153 -6.20 13.53 -13.48
N PHE A 154 -6.79 12.35 -13.36
CA PHE A 154 -6.19 11.11 -13.85
C PHE A 154 -6.11 11.03 -15.38
N GLY A 155 -6.94 11.79 -16.09
CA GLY A 155 -6.89 11.88 -17.54
C GLY A 155 -5.76 12.76 -18.09
N ARG A 156 -5.05 13.51 -17.25
CA ARG A 156 -3.93 14.37 -17.64
C ARG A 156 -2.65 13.54 -17.81
N GLY A 157 -1.85 13.86 -18.81
CA GLY A 157 -0.56 13.21 -19.07
C GLY A 157 0.61 13.74 -18.21
N ASP A 158 0.39 14.80 -17.41
CA ASP A 158 1.40 15.48 -16.58
C ASP A 158 1.16 15.28 -15.09
N THR A 159 0.37 14.28 -14.70
CA THR A 159 0.02 13.99 -13.31
C THR A 159 0.39 12.57 -12.90
N PHE A 160 0.49 12.36 -11.59
CA PHE A 160 0.65 11.05 -11.00
C PHE A 160 -0.26 10.87 -9.77
N GLY A 161 -0.58 9.61 -9.46
CA GLY A 161 -1.30 9.23 -8.25
C GLY A 161 -0.54 8.18 -7.46
N LEU A 162 -0.49 8.32 -6.14
CA LEU A 162 0.07 7.33 -5.22
C LEU A 162 -0.95 7.01 -4.13
N GLY A 163 -1.35 5.76 -4.03
CA GLY A 163 -2.17 5.26 -2.92
C GLY A 163 -1.34 4.39 -1.99
N VAL A 164 -1.42 4.65 -0.69
CA VAL A 164 -0.71 3.88 0.34
C VAL A 164 -1.72 3.31 1.32
N CYS A 165 -1.66 1.98 1.57
CA CYS A 165 -2.52 1.29 2.52
C CYS A 165 -4.01 1.56 2.22
N ASN A 166 -4.73 2.25 3.11
CA ASN A 166 -6.13 2.63 2.91
C ASN A 166 -6.34 3.50 1.65
N GLY A 167 -5.39 4.36 1.31
CA GLY A 167 -5.41 5.13 0.07
C GLY A 167 -5.27 4.24 -1.18
N CYS A 168 -4.49 3.16 -1.12
CA CYS A 168 -4.41 2.17 -2.20
C CYS A 168 -5.76 1.43 -2.37
N GLN A 169 -6.37 1.04 -1.26
CA GLN A 169 -7.71 0.43 -1.26
C GLN A 169 -8.76 1.37 -1.86
N MET A 170 -8.69 2.66 -1.50
CA MET A 170 -9.56 3.68 -2.07
C MET A 170 -9.36 3.82 -3.58
N PHE A 171 -8.12 3.86 -4.07
CA PHE A 171 -7.84 3.95 -5.51
C PHE A 171 -8.32 2.72 -6.28
N ALA A 172 -8.23 1.52 -5.71
CA ALA A 172 -8.79 0.31 -6.32
C ALA A 172 -10.30 0.40 -6.53
N GLU A 173 -11.02 1.09 -5.63
CA GLU A 173 -12.46 1.36 -5.77
C GLU A 173 -12.77 2.50 -6.77
N LEU A 174 -11.75 3.24 -7.20
CA LEU A 174 -11.83 4.26 -8.26
C LEU A 174 -11.32 3.77 -9.61
N ALA A 175 -11.05 2.48 -9.78
CA ALA A 175 -10.46 1.91 -11.00
C ALA A 175 -11.21 2.31 -12.28
N ASP A 176 -12.53 2.46 -12.22
CA ASP A 176 -13.36 2.86 -13.37
C ASP A 176 -13.08 4.28 -13.90
N ILE A 177 -12.47 5.14 -13.08
CA ILE A 177 -12.16 6.53 -13.45
C ILE A 177 -10.65 6.78 -13.58
N ILE A 178 -9.82 5.77 -13.30
CA ILE A 178 -8.36 5.85 -13.44
C ILE A 178 -7.96 5.15 -14.75
N PRO A 179 -7.42 5.87 -15.74
CA PRO A 179 -7.00 5.26 -17.00
C PRO A 179 -5.97 4.14 -16.79
N GLY A 180 -6.21 2.97 -17.37
CA GLY A 180 -5.33 1.80 -17.25
C GLY A 180 -5.50 0.98 -15.98
N ALA A 181 -6.48 1.28 -15.13
CA ALA A 181 -6.71 0.59 -13.86
C ALA A 181 -7.84 -0.46 -13.92
N GLN A 182 -8.40 -0.74 -15.10
CA GLN A 182 -9.55 -1.65 -15.25
C GLN A 182 -9.28 -3.08 -14.79
N ASP A 183 -8.02 -3.50 -14.78
CA ASP A 183 -7.59 -4.82 -14.34
C ASP A 183 -7.07 -4.84 -12.89
N TRP A 184 -7.20 -3.74 -12.16
CA TRP A 184 -6.77 -3.70 -10.76
C TRP A 184 -7.64 -4.61 -9.90
N PRO A 185 -7.02 -5.42 -9.02
CA PRO A 185 -7.76 -6.27 -8.12
C PRO A 185 -8.50 -5.46 -7.07
N ARG A 186 -9.62 -5.99 -6.59
CA ARG A 186 -10.30 -5.45 -5.41
C ARG A 186 -9.71 -6.06 -4.14
N PHE A 187 -9.71 -5.25 -3.08
CA PHE A 187 -9.32 -5.72 -1.75
C PHE A 187 -10.52 -6.41 -1.09
N THR A 188 -10.30 -7.61 -0.59
CA THR A 188 -11.31 -8.43 0.08
C THR A 188 -10.83 -8.88 1.46
N THR A 189 -11.68 -9.54 2.22
CA THR A 189 -11.31 -10.12 3.52
C THR A 189 -10.28 -11.23 3.31
N ASN A 190 -9.26 -11.27 4.19
CA ASN A 190 -8.26 -12.33 4.18
C ASN A 190 -8.88 -13.71 4.37
N LEU A 191 -8.40 -14.71 3.64
CA LEU A 191 -8.83 -16.10 3.83
C LEU A 191 -8.55 -16.61 5.24
N SER A 192 -7.49 -16.10 5.87
CA SER A 192 -7.15 -16.41 7.27
C SER A 192 -8.16 -15.86 8.28
N GLU A 193 -9.10 -15.00 7.83
CA GLU A 193 -10.10 -14.35 8.70
C GLU A 193 -9.50 -13.43 9.77
N ARG A 194 -8.22 -13.05 9.60
CA ARG A 194 -7.51 -12.17 10.53
C ARG A 194 -6.65 -11.13 9.82
N PHE A 195 -6.18 -10.15 10.58
CA PHE A 195 -5.15 -9.22 10.13
C PHE A 195 -3.82 -9.95 9.93
N GLU A 196 -3.23 -9.78 8.75
CA GLU A 196 -1.93 -10.36 8.40
C GLU A 196 -0.86 -9.28 8.38
N ALA A 197 0.10 -9.39 9.31
CA ALA A 197 1.30 -8.55 9.35
C ALA A 197 2.52 -9.44 9.18
N ARG A 198 3.17 -9.37 8.03
CA ARG A 198 4.32 -10.20 7.70
C ARG A 198 5.44 -9.38 7.07
N LEU A 199 6.65 -9.72 7.41
CA LEU A 199 7.81 -9.34 6.61
C LEU A 199 7.95 -10.35 5.48
N SER A 200 7.82 -9.91 4.24
CA SER A 200 7.78 -10.78 3.06
C SER A 200 8.75 -10.29 1.99
N MET A 201 9.28 -11.23 1.22
CA MET A 201 9.98 -10.89 -0.01
C MET A 201 8.97 -10.47 -1.08
N VAL A 202 9.33 -9.47 -1.85
CA VAL A 202 8.54 -9.01 -3.01
C VAL A 202 9.43 -8.98 -4.24
N GLU A 203 8.86 -9.34 -5.38
CA GLU A 203 9.49 -9.18 -6.67
C GLU A 203 8.88 -7.99 -7.40
N VAL A 204 9.76 -7.16 -7.95
CA VAL A 204 9.34 -6.02 -8.76
C VAL A 204 9.24 -6.46 -10.21
N LEU A 205 8.03 -6.46 -10.74
CA LEU A 205 7.77 -6.79 -12.13
C LEU A 205 7.96 -5.58 -13.04
N GLU A 206 8.19 -5.81 -14.34
CA GLU A 206 8.19 -4.74 -15.32
C GLU A 206 6.85 -3.97 -15.33
N SER A 207 6.93 -2.66 -15.34
CA SER A 207 5.74 -1.79 -15.35
C SER A 207 6.02 -0.47 -16.05
N SER A 208 4.98 0.07 -16.66
CA SER A 208 5.00 1.41 -17.28
C SER A 208 4.73 2.54 -16.27
N SER A 209 4.50 2.23 -14.99
CA SER A 209 4.25 3.25 -13.97
C SER A 209 5.48 4.09 -13.68
N LEU A 210 5.31 5.38 -13.37
CA LEU A 210 6.40 6.30 -13.03
C LEU A 210 7.19 5.87 -11.79
N PHE A 211 6.50 5.30 -10.79
CA PHE A 211 7.13 4.89 -9.52
C PHE A 211 8.01 3.65 -9.64
N PRO A 212 7.79 2.77 -10.62
CA PRO A 212 8.49 1.52 -10.75
C PRO A 212 9.68 1.49 -11.69
N VAL A 213 9.95 2.55 -12.43
CA VAL A 213 10.89 2.54 -13.58
C VAL A 213 12.35 2.28 -13.20
N SER A 214 12.74 2.46 -11.95
CA SER A 214 14.12 2.16 -11.52
C SER A 214 14.22 1.51 -10.14
N TYR A 215 13.23 1.64 -9.28
CA TYR A 215 13.34 1.33 -7.87
C TYR A 215 12.02 0.81 -7.32
N THR A 216 11.85 -0.48 -7.39
CA THR A 216 10.85 -1.24 -6.63
C THR A 216 9.39 -0.90 -6.83
N HIS A 217 8.67 -1.83 -7.42
CA HIS A 217 7.26 -2.00 -7.17
C HIS A 217 7.09 -2.62 -5.80
N LEU A 218 6.60 -1.87 -4.88
CA LEU A 218 5.77 -2.41 -3.84
C LEU A 218 4.36 -2.59 -4.40
N THR A 219 4.13 -3.60 -5.21
CA THR A 219 2.90 -4.32 -5.04
C THR A 219 3.08 -5.00 -3.70
N LEU A 220 2.58 -4.37 -2.65
CA LEU A 220 2.27 -5.10 -1.44
C LEU A 220 1.52 -6.33 -1.92
N PRO A 221 1.90 -7.54 -1.49
CA PRO A 221 1.05 -8.69 -1.69
C PRO A 221 -0.23 -8.33 -0.96
N THR A 222 -1.12 -7.75 -1.70
CA THR A 222 -2.48 -7.56 -1.29
C THR A 222 -2.99 -8.96 -1.18
N ASN A 223 -2.93 -9.50 0.03
CA ASN A 223 -3.54 -10.76 0.38
C ASN A 223 -3.36 -11.82 -0.72
N ARG A 224 -2.12 -12.19 -1.04
CA ARG A 224 -1.95 -13.47 -1.66
C ARG A 224 -2.43 -14.47 -0.63
N GLU A 225 -3.62 -14.93 -0.92
CA GLU A 225 -4.14 -16.17 -0.43
C GLU A 225 -3.04 -17.20 -0.49
N VAL A 226 -2.61 -17.65 0.65
CA VAL A 226 -1.87 -18.90 0.81
C VAL A 226 -2.86 -19.91 1.29
#